data_d1bfd7319b9aa2a66f3fefb5eb9ef9b8
#
_entry.id   d1bfd7319b9aa2a66f3fefb5eb9ef9b8
#
_cell.length_a   1.000
_cell.length_b   1.000
_cell.length_c   1.000
_cell.angle_alpha   90.00
_cell.angle_beta   90.00
_cell.angle_gamma   90.00
#
_symmetry.space_group_name_H-M   'P 1'
#
loop_
_entity.id
_entity.type
_entity.pdbx_description
1 polymer ?
#
loop_
_entity_poly.entity_id
_entity_poly.type
_entity_poly.pdbx_seq_one_letter_code
_entity_poly.pdbx_strand_id
1 'polypeptide(L)'
;MGIRHRHTSSSAASAQRVLDPASQVKIAYVEPADLSRWSATSGTFPLAVVSFGSSPPVSVQCPVIQLDLPILEGPSRCEVWSCDQPVRLYTDSGLSAAISGDLLFGSITAFEDPGTGLNHTTERAYQQLLRLLRESGFPHLWRIWNYFPQINEEQNRLERYRLFCMGRHEALAGSLPGFPGSLPAGTAVGTQGGPLQIYFLAGAHP
;
A
#
# COMPACT_ATOMS: atom_id res chain seq x y z
N MET A 1 -3.07 62.83 -32.01
CA MET A 1 -3.92 62.47 -30.85
C MET A 1 -4.02 60.94 -30.87
N GLY A 2 -3.07 60.25 -30.23
CA GLY A 2 -2.91 58.79 -30.30
C GLY A 2 -3.07 58.20 -28.91
N ILE A 3 -4.10 57.41 -28.73
CA ILE A 3 -4.44 56.68 -27.48
C ILE A 3 -3.62 55.40 -27.44
N ARG A 4 -2.75 55.27 -26.44
CA ARG A 4 -1.99 54.05 -26.17
C ARG A 4 -2.84 53.20 -25.23
N HIS A 5 -3.30 52.02 -25.70
CA HIS A 5 -3.84 50.96 -24.83
C HIS A 5 -2.69 50.21 -24.17
N ARG A 6 -2.63 50.28 -22.83
CA ARG A 6 -1.77 49.39 -22.01
C ARG A 6 -2.51 48.09 -21.81
N HIS A 7 -1.98 47.01 -22.34
CA HIS A 7 -2.33 45.65 -21.92
C HIS A 7 -1.59 45.35 -20.62
N THR A 8 -2.34 45.28 -19.54
CA THR A 8 -1.87 44.69 -18.28
C THR A 8 -2.16 43.20 -18.33
N SER A 9 -1.16 42.36 -18.65
CA SER A 9 -1.20 40.95 -18.50
C SER A 9 -1.01 40.62 -17.01
N SER A 10 -2.10 40.33 -16.33
CA SER A 10 -2.07 39.74 -15.00
C SER A 10 -1.70 38.25 -15.12
N SER A 11 -0.44 37.93 -14.88
CA SER A 11 0.03 36.56 -14.67
C SER A 11 -0.38 36.15 -13.26
N ALA A 12 -1.49 35.45 -13.16
CA ALA A 12 -1.83 34.71 -11.94
C ALA A 12 -0.91 33.51 -11.83
N ALA A 13 0.18 33.66 -11.12
CA ALA A 13 1.00 32.54 -10.69
C ALA A 13 0.16 31.66 -9.77
N SER A 14 -0.32 30.54 -10.30
CA SER A 14 -0.90 29.44 -9.54
C SER A 14 0.19 28.95 -8.58
N ALA A 15 0.12 29.35 -7.32
CA ALA A 15 0.96 28.79 -6.27
C ALA A 15 0.57 27.30 -6.12
N GLN A 16 1.34 26.44 -6.72
CA GLN A 16 1.27 25.01 -6.53
C GLN A 16 1.56 24.74 -5.05
N ARG A 17 0.52 24.48 -4.28
CA ARG A 17 0.63 24.05 -2.88
C ARG A 17 1.28 22.66 -2.91
N VAL A 18 2.59 22.60 -2.69
CA VAL A 18 3.27 21.33 -2.37
C VAL A 18 2.72 20.90 -1.03
N LEU A 19 1.72 20.03 -1.06
CA LEU A 19 1.23 19.37 0.14
C LEU A 19 2.31 18.38 0.57
N ASP A 20 2.82 18.53 1.79
CA ASP A 20 3.70 17.54 2.39
C ASP A 20 2.89 16.25 2.60
N PRO A 21 3.13 15.16 1.85
CA PRO A 21 2.36 13.94 1.97
C PRO A 21 2.49 13.30 3.36
N ALA A 22 3.57 13.57 4.08
CA ALA A 22 3.78 13.08 5.44
C ALA A 22 2.80 13.71 6.46
N SER A 23 2.23 14.88 6.19
CA SER A 23 1.25 15.53 7.06
C SER A 23 -0.17 14.98 6.95
N GLN A 24 -0.45 14.14 5.95
CA GLN A 24 -1.79 13.61 5.67
C GLN A 24 -2.04 12.22 6.26
N VAL A 25 -1.00 11.47 6.60
CA VAL A 25 -1.12 10.10 7.13
C VAL A 25 -0.83 10.06 8.62
N LYS A 26 -1.76 9.47 9.36
CA LYS A 26 -1.60 9.21 10.80
C LYS A 26 -1.62 7.71 11.02
N ILE A 27 -0.75 7.23 11.92
CA ILE A 27 -0.69 5.83 12.33
C ILE A 27 -0.98 5.77 13.81
N ALA A 28 -1.94 4.92 14.19
CA ALA A 28 -2.28 4.63 15.58
C ALA A 28 -2.21 3.12 15.85
N TYR A 29 -1.78 2.75 17.05
CA TYR A 29 -1.82 1.37 17.52
C TYR A 29 -3.01 1.22 18.46
N VAL A 30 -4.00 0.42 18.04
CA VAL A 30 -5.30 0.27 18.72
C VAL A 30 -5.51 -1.19 19.08
N GLU A 31 -6.04 -1.48 20.27
CA GLU A 31 -6.45 -2.83 20.60
C GLU A 31 -7.65 -3.25 19.73
N PRO A 32 -7.72 -4.52 19.26
CA PRO A 32 -8.81 -4.97 18.38
C PRO A 32 -10.21 -4.68 18.91
N ALA A 33 -10.40 -4.80 20.23
CA ALA A 33 -11.67 -4.52 20.89
C ALA A 33 -12.08 -3.03 20.84
N ASP A 34 -11.11 -2.12 20.68
CA ASP A 34 -11.32 -0.67 20.68
C ASP A 34 -11.45 -0.07 19.28
N LEU A 35 -11.26 -0.85 18.23
CA LEU A 35 -11.27 -0.35 16.83
C LEU A 35 -12.57 0.39 16.48
N SER A 36 -13.72 -0.14 16.85
CA SER A 36 -15.03 0.48 16.57
C SER A 36 -15.16 1.84 17.27
N ARG A 37 -14.74 1.91 18.54
CA ARG A 37 -14.74 3.15 19.31
C ARG A 37 -13.76 4.17 18.72
N TRP A 38 -12.56 3.72 18.38
CA TRP A 38 -11.54 4.56 17.75
C TRP A 38 -12.05 5.16 16.44
N SER A 39 -12.65 4.35 15.56
CA SER A 39 -13.23 4.81 14.29
C SER A 39 -14.31 5.87 14.47
N ALA A 40 -15.15 5.73 15.50
CA ALA A 40 -16.23 6.68 15.80
C ALA A 40 -15.73 8.01 16.41
N THR A 41 -14.58 8.01 17.09
CA THR A 41 -14.12 9.15 17.89
C THR A 41 -12.87 9.84 17.40
N SER A 42 -12.12 9.22 16.48
CA SER A 42 -10.83 9.75 16.01
C SER A 42 -10.92 11.05 15.20
N GLY A 43 -12.09 11.32 14.59
CA GLY A 43 -12.27 12.45 13.68
C GLY A 43 -11.45 12.32 12.38
N THR A 44 -10.94 11.12 12.08
CA THR A 44 -10.15 10.81 10.88
C THR A 44 -10.82 9.71 10.06
N PHE A 45 -10.41 9.58 8.79
CA PHE A 45 -10.92 8.54 7.89
C PHE A 45 -9.90 7.39 7.81
N PRO A 46 -10.30 6.14 8.09
CA PRO A 46 -9.38 5.01 8.02
C PRO A 46 -9.01 4.69 6.56
N LEU A 47 -7.71 4.57 6.31
CA LEU A 47 -7.13 4.10 5.04
C LEU A 47 -6.97 2.59 5.06
N ALA A 48 -6.49 2.03 6.17
CA ALA A 48 -6.29 0.61 6.34
C ALA A 48 -6.15 0.21 7.81
N VAL A 49 -6.41 -1.06 8.08
CA VAL A 49 -6.09 -1.72 9.36
C VAL A 49 -5.16 -2.90 9.07
N VAL A 50 -4.00 -2.92 9.70
CA VAL A 50 -3.09 -4.07 9.69
C VAL A 50 -3.16 -4.75 11.05
N SER A 51 -3.55 -6.01 11.05
CA SER A 51 -3.70 -6.83 12.26
C SER A 51 -2.63 -7.91 12.32
N PHE A 52 -2.04 -8.08 13.49
CA PHE A 52 -1.00 -9.06 13.74
C PHE A 52 -1.56 -10.18 14.64
N GLY A 53 -1.56 -11.43 14.16
CA GLY A 53 -1.94 -12.62 14.93
C GLY A 53 -3.42 -12.80 15.22
N SER A 54 -4.26 -11.79 15.19
CA SER A 54 -5.71 -11.89 15.48
C SER A 54 -6.55 -11.15 14.45
N SER A 55 -7.77 -11.66 14.20
CA SER A 55 -8.69 -10.99 13.28
C SER A 55 -9.26 -9.73 13.93
N PRO A 56 -9.19 -8.57 13.26
CA PRO A 56 -9.85 -7.37 13.73
C PRO A 56 -11.38 -7.53 13.67
N PRO A 57 -12.14 -6.83 14.52
CA PRO A 57 -13.59 -6.79 14.41
C PRO A 57 -14.02 -6.20 13.05
N VAL A 58 -15.08 -6.78 12.46
CA VAL A 58 -15.53 -6.57 11.07
C VAL A 58 -16.11 -5.17 10.78
N SER A 59 -16.12 -4.24 11.72
CA SER A 59 -16.89 -3.00 11.65
C SER A 59 -16.15 -1.81 11.01
N VAL A 60 -15.00 -2.02 10.35
CA VAL A 60 -14.20 -0.95 9.75
C VAL A 60 -14.35 -0.97 8.23
N GLN A 61 -14.81 0.15 7.64
CA GLN A 61 -14.93 0.29 6.19
C GLN A 61 -13.58 0.79 5.60
N CYS A 62 -12.61 -0.10 5.51
CA CYS A 62 -11.31 0.13 4.87
C CYS A 62 -10.65 -1.22 4.56
N PRO A 63 -9.58 -1.27 3.75
CA PRO A 63 -8.76 -2.47 3.59
C PRO A 63 -8.28 -3.02 4.94
N VAL A 64 -8.49 -4.32 5.16
CA VAL A 64 -8.02 -5.02 6.37
C VAL A 64 -6.99 -6.07 5.95
N ILE A 65 -5.79 -5.95 6.50
CA ILE A 65 -4.67 -6.86 6.25
C ILE A 65 -4.46 -7.69 7.51
N GLN A 66 -4.71 -8.99 7.41
CA GLN A 66 -4.48 -9.95 8.50
C GLN A 66 -3.15 -10.65 8.27
N LEU A 67 -2.16 -10.38 9.12
CA LEU A 67 -0.83 -10.99 9.03
C LEU A 67 -0.71 -12.13 10.06
N ASP A 68 -0.34 -13.32 9.58
CA ASP A 68 -0.08 -14.49 10.44
C ASP A 68 1.33 -14.38 11.06
N LEU A 69 1.46 -13.40 11.96
CA LEU A 69 2.67 -13.15 12.74
C LEU A 69 2.37 -13.38 14.22
N PRO A 70 3.18 -14.18 14.91
CA PRO A 70 2.99 -14.41 16.34
C PRO A 70 3.28 -13.14 17.13
N ILE A 71 2.44 -12.86 18.11
CA ILE A 71 2.71 -11.82 19.10
C ILE A 71 3.70 -12.41 20.09
N LEU A 72 4.89 -11.86 20.15
CA LEU A 72 5.95 -12.37 21.03
C LEU A 72 5.78 -11.89 22.47
N GLU A 73 5.24 -10.67 22.67
CA GLU A 73 5.05 -10.05 23.97
C GLU A 73 3.97 -8.97 23.92
N GLY A 74 3.23 -8.82 25.01
CA GLY A 74 2.23 -7.76 25.20
C GLY A 74 0.86 -8.05 24.55
N PRO A 75 -0.07 -7.07 24.61
CA PRO A 75 -1.39 -7.21 24.03
C PRO A 75 -1.37 -7.16 22.51
N SER A 76 -2.33 -7.85 21.87
CA SER A 76 -2.57 -7.72 20.43
C SER A 76 -2.96 -6.29 20.09
N ARG A 77 -2.37 -5.74 19.03
CA ARG A 77 -2.68 -4.40 18.53
C ARG A 77 -2.84 -4.42 17.02
N CYS A 78 -3.76 -3.60 16.54
CA CYS A 78 -3.89 -3.28 15.13
C CYS A 78 -3.15 -1.97 14.85
N GLU A 79 -2.46 -1.91 13.74
CA GLU A 79 -1.91 -0.70 13.18
C GLU A 79 -2.97 -0.06 12.29
N VAL A 80 -3.47 1.11 12.66
CA VAL A 80 -4.53 1.82 11.94
C VAL A 80 -3.92 3.00 11.21
N TRP A 81 -4.01 2.95 9.89
CA TRP A 81 -3.63 4.04 8.99
C TRP A 81 -4.84 4.91 8.72
N SER A 82 -4.72 6.21 8.86
CA SER A 82 -5.82 7.15 8.67
C SER A 82 -5.35 8.48 8.09
N CYS A 83 -6.31 9.27 7.59
CA CYS A 83 -6.08 10.61 7.02
C CYS A 83 -7.19 11.57 7.45
N ASP A 84 -7.00 12.85 7.14
CA ASP A 84 -7.93 13.92 7.53
C ASP A 84 -9.01 14.22 6.47
N GLN A 85 -9.04 13.49 5.36
CA GLN A 85 -9.97 13.69 4.26
C GLN A 85 -10.77 12.41 3.96
N PRO A 86 -11.96 12.52 3.36
CA PRO A 86 -12.77 11.37 2.98
C PRO A 86 -12.02 10.38 2.09
N VAL A 87 -12.28 9.10 2.31
CA VAL A 87 -11.64 7.99 1.61
C VAL A 87 -12.61 7.37 0.61
N ARG A 88 -12.12 7.12 -0.60
CA ARG A 88 -12.78 6.30 -1.62
C ARG A 88 -12.16 4.91 -1.65
N LEU A 89 -13.00 3.88 -1.58
CA LEU A 89 -12.55 2.49 -1.60
C LEU A 89 -12.64 1.89 -3.00
N TYR A 90 -11.70 0.99 -3.29
CA TYR A 90 -11.65 0.18 -4.51
C TYR A 90 -11.33 -1.27 -4.13
N THR A 91 -11.97 -2.23 -4.80
CA THR A 91 -11.71 -3.67 -4.61
C THR A 91 -11.82 -4.40 -5.93
N ASP A 92 -10.83 -5.23 -6.24
CA ASP A 92 -10.80 -6.12 -7.41
C ASP A 92 -9.89 -7.32 -7.16
N SER A 93 -10.43 -8.56 -7.29
CA SER A 93 -9.65 -9.81 -7.38
C SER A 93 -8.50 -9.96 -6.37
N GLY A 94 -8.77 -9.79 -5.08
CA GLY A 94 -7.76 -9.89 -4.01
C GLY A 94 -6.94 -8.61 -3.77
N LEU A 95 -7.17 -7.56 -4.57
CA LEU A 95 -6.65 -6.22 -4.38
C LEU A 95 -7.71 -5.35 -3.72
N SER A 96 -7.32 -4.59 -2.70
CA SER A 96 -8.14 -3.56 -2.08
C SER A 96 -7.33 -2.28 -1.97
N ALA A 97 -7.95 -1.13 -2.20
CA ALA A 97 -7.29 0.17 -2.06
C ALA A 97 -8.21 1.21 -1.42
N ALA A 98 -7.59 2.14 -0.72
CA ALA A 98 -8.19 3.33 -0.13
C ALA A 98 -7.49 4.57 -0.68
N ILE A 99 -8.24 5.48 -1.26
CA ILE A 99 -7.72 6.68 -1.93
C ILE A 99 -8.27 7.92 -1.22
N SER A 100 -7.39 8.83 -0.86
CA SER A 100 -7.74 10.11 -0.22
C SER A 100 -6.82 11.21 -0.73
N GLY A 101 -7.37 12.20 -1.45
CA GLY A 101 -6.57 13.25 -2.09
C GLY A 101 -5.52 12.65 -3.02
N ASP A 102 -4.25 12.99 -2.78
CA ASP A 102 -3.09 12.54 -3.57
C ASP A 102 -2.44 11.26 -3.00
N LEU A 103 -3.10 10.56 -2.09
CA LEU A 103 -2.62 9.37 -1.40
C LEU A 103 -3.43 8.13 -1.78
N LEU A 104 -2.74 7.02 -2.02
CA LEU A 104 -3.30 5.70 -2.19
C LEU A 104 -2.62 4.72 -1.20
N PHE A 105 -3.43 4.06 -0.37
CA PHE A 105 -3.03 2.87 0.37
C PHE A 105 -3.63 1.66 -0.32
N GLY A 106 -2.81 0.68 -0.70
CA GLY A 106 -3.27 -0.54 -1.36
C GLY A 106 -2.82 -1.79 -0.64
N SER A 107 -3.57 -2.88 -0.81
CA SER A 107 -3.21 -4.21 -0.35
C SER A 107 -3.57 -5.27 -1.35
N ILE A 108 -2.76 -6.32 -1.43
CA ILE A 108 -2.99 -7.50 -2.27
C ILE A 108 -2.83 -8.74 -1.41
N THR A 109 -3.78 -9.66 -1.54
CA THR A 109 -3.72 -11.00 -0.99
C THR A 109 -3.69 -11.99 -2.15
N ALA A 110 -2.59 -12.73 -2.31
CA ALA A 110 -2.38 -13.66 -3.41
C ALA A 110 -2.04 -15.06 -2.88
N PHE A 111 -2.91 -16.03 -3.19
CA PHE A 111 -2.65 -17.43 -2.87
C PHE A 111 -1.67 -18.04 -3.86
N GLU A 112 -0.69 -18.78 -3.34
CA GLU A 112 0.28 -19.47 -4.16
C GLU A 112 -0.39 -20.62 -4.91
N ASP A 113 -0.22 -20.66 -6.22
CA ASP A 113 -0.65 -21.77 -7.04
C ASP A 113 0.42 -22.87 -6.96
N PRO A 114 0.09 -24.08 -6.49
CA PRO A 114 1.03 -25.19 -6.38
C PRO A 114 1.73 -25.55 -7.70
N GLY A 115 1.10 -25.25 -8.82
CA GLY A 115 1.66 -25.54 -10.16
C GLY A 115 2.69 -24.53 -10.64
N THR A 116 2.66 -23.28 -10.16
CA THR A 116 3.51 -22.19 -10.66
C THR A 116 4.46 -21.63 -9.61
N GLY A 117 4.16 -21.79 -8.33
CA GLY A 117 5.02 -21.41 -7.22
C GLY A 117 5.06 -19.91 -6.89
N LEU A 118 5.88 -19.57 -5.89
CA LEU A 118 5.93 -18.22 -5.29
C LEU A 118 6.42 -17.14 -6.28
N ASN A 119 7.38 -17.45 -7.15
CA ASN A 119 7.90 -16.48 -8.12
C ASN A 119 6.80 -15.95 -9.05
N HIS A 120 6.00 -16.84 -9.62
CA HIS A 120 4.90 -16.45 -10.50
C HIS A 120 3.75 -15.74 -9.76
N THR A 121 3.43 -16.23 -8.56
CA THR A 121 2.44 -15.56 -7.68
C THR A 121 2.89 -14.13 -7.36
N THR A 122 4.16 -13.93 -7.05
CA THR A 122 4.75 -12.61 -6.78
C THR A 122 4.72 -11.72 -8.00
N GLU A 123 5.13 -12.23 -9.16
CA GLU A 123 5.12 -11.49 -10.42
C GLU A 123 3.71 -10.96 -10.73
N ARG A 124 2.69 -11.82 -10.67
CA ARG A 124 1.29 -11.44 -10.93
C ARG A 124 0.79 -10.40 -9.93
N ALA A 125 1.09 -10.56 -8.64
CA ALA A 125 0.69 -9.60 -7.60
C ALA A 125 1.30 -8.23 -7.86
N TYR A 126 2.58 -8.16 -8.21
CA TYR A 126 3.25 -6.90 -8.55
C TYR A 126 2.75 -6.29 -9.86
N GLN A 127 2.45 -7.08 -10.87
CA GLN A 127 1.82 -6.60 -12.10
C GLN A 127 0.45 -5.98 -11.83
N GLN A 128 -0.35 -6.60 -10.94
CA GLN A 128 -1.65 -6.07 -10.52
C GLN A 128 -1.49 -4.74 -9.76
N LEU A 129 -0.53 -4.63 -8.84
CA LEU A 129 -0.17 -3.40 -8.15
C LEU A 129 0.20 -2.28 -9.14
N LEU A 130 1.15 -2.53 -10.03
CA LEU A 130 1.64 -1.54 -11.00
C LEU A 130 0.54 -1.11 -11.99
N ARG A 131 -0.34 -2.02 -12.37
CA ARG A 131 -1.53 -1.69 -13.17
C ARG A 131 -2.45 -0.74 -12.41
N LEU A 132 -2.79 -1.04 -11.14
CA LEU A 132 -3.59 -0.14 -10.31
C LEU A 132 -3.00 1.26 -10.24
N LEU A 133 -1.70 1.38 -9.93
CA LEU A 133 -1.03 2.67 -9.81
C LEU A 133 -1.15 3.50 -11.09
N ARG A 134 -0.91 2.87 -12.24
CA ARG A 134 -1.01 3.52 -13.55
C ARG A 134 -2.43 3.97 -13.88
N GLU A 135 -3.42 3.09 -13.65
CA GLU A 135 -4.82 3.34 -14.00
C GLU A 135 -5.51 4.33 -13.04
N SER A 136 -5.06 4.39 -11.78
CA SER A 136 -5.62 5.30 -10.77
C SER A 136 -4.97 6.68 -10.72
N GLY A 137 -3.84 6.90 -11.44
CA GLY A 137 -3.13 8.18 -11.46
C GLY A 137 -2.19 8.40 -10.25
N PHE A 138 -1.73 7.31 -9.62
CA PHE A 138 -0.78 7.34 -8.49
C PHE A 138 0.54 6.66 -8.88
N PRO A 139 1.36 7.24 -9.77
CA PRO A 139 2.52 6.56 -10.33
C PRO A 139 3.70 6.40 -9.36
N HIS A 140 3.70 7.14 -8.26
CA HIS A 140 4.83 7.18 -7.33
C HIS A 140 4.62 6.19 -6.19
N LEU A 141 5.23 5.01 -6.30
CA LEU A 141 5.23 3.99 -5.26
C LEU A 141 6.30 4.32 -4.21
N TRP A 142 5.89 4.76 -3.02
CA TRP A 142 6.81 5.23 -1.99
C TRP A 142 7.33 4.10 -1.11
N ARG A 143 6.43 3.22 -0.69
CA ARG A 143 6.75 2.15 0.27
C ARG A 143 5.94 0.90 -0.01
N ILE A 144 6.58 -0.28 0.20
CA ILE A 144 5.94 -1.58 0.05
C ILE A 144 6.37 -2.53 1.16
N TRP A 145 5.42 -3.26 1.72
CA TRP A 145 5.62 -4.30 2.72
C TRP A 145 5.12 -5.63 2.16
N ASN A 146 5.95 -6.67 2.29
CA ASN A 146 5.68 -7.99 1.76
C ASN A 146 5.75 -9.03 2.87
N TYR A 147 4.76 -9.89 2.94
CA TYR A 147 4.64 -10.94 3.93
C TYR A 147 4.29 -12.25 3.24
N PHE A 148 5.05 -13.29 3.48
CA PHE A 148 4.78 -14.62 2.93
C PHE A 148 5.40 -15.71 3.79
N PRO A 149 4.81 -16.93 3.81
CA PRO A 149 5.25 -17.99 4.70
C PRO A 149 6.59 -18.59 4.28
N GLN A 150 7.29 -19.15 5.28
CA GLN A 150 8.47 -19.99 5.05
C GLN A 150 9.59 -19.28 4.29
N ILE A 151 9.84 -18.00 4.57
CA ILE A 151 10.73 -17.11 3.79
C ILE A 151 12.13 -17.69 3.59
N ASN A 152 12.67 -18.42 4.58
CA ASN A 152 14.01 -19.01 4.57
C ASN A 152 14.02 -20.51 4.11
N GLU A 153 12.86 -21.10 3.82
CA GLU A 153 12.80 -22.49 3.37
C GLU A 153 13.13 -22.61 1.88
N GLU A 154 13.58 -23.79 1.48
CA GLU A 154 13.87 -24.10 0.08
C GLU A 154 12.64 -24.68 -0.62
N GLN A 155 12.38 -24.17 -1.82
CA GLN A 155 11.43 -24.71 -2.78
C GLN A 155 12.15 -24.91 -4.11
N ASN A 156 12.16 -26.14 -4.63
CA ASN A 156 12.86 -26.48 -5.87
C ASN A 156 14.37 -26.10 -5.87
N ARG A 157 15.07 -26.32 -4.76
CA ARG A 157 16.49 -25.99 -4.53
C ARG A 157 16.81 -24.50 -4.54
N LEU A 158 15.81 -23.64 -4.39
CA LEU A 158 15.98 -22.20 -4.21
C LEU A 158 15.27 -21.77 -2.94
N GLU A 159 15.91 -20.91 -2.18
CA GLU A 159 15.28 -20.24 -1.04
C GLU A 159 14.05 -19.46 -1.50
N ARG A 160 12.95 -19.56 -0.76
CA ARG A 160 11.68 -18.88 -1.10
C ARG A 160 11.84 -17.37 -1.21
N TYR A 161 12.71 -16.76 -0.40
CA TYR A 161 13.05 -15.36 -0.56
C TYR A 161 13.62 -15.02 -1.94
N ARG A 162 14.47 -15.89 -2.50
CA ARG A 162 15.01 -15.71 -3.86
C ARG A 162 13.92 -15.85 -4.92
N LEU A 163 13.00 -16.82 -4.76
CA LEU A 163 11.86 -16.97 -5.67
C LEU A 163 10.97 -15.71 -5.64
N PHE A 164 10.69 -15.16 -4.46
CA PHE A 164 10.00 -13.88 -4.31
C PHE A 164 10.74 -12.75 -5.03
N CYS A 165 12.06 -12.62 -4.82
CA CYS A 165 12.89 -11.59 -5.48
C CYS A 165 12.87 -11.72 -7.00
N MET A 166 12.87 -12.93 -7.56
CA MET A 166 12.78 -13.16 -9.00
C MET A 166 11.45 -12.65 -9.56
N GLY A 167 10.31 -13.08 -9.01
CA GLY A 167 9.00 -12.63 -9.47
C GLY A 167 8.80 -11.10 -9.33
N ARG A 168 9.28 -10.54 -8.23
CA ARG A 168 9.29 -9.08 -8.02
C ARG A 168 10.14 -8.37 -9.09
N HIS A 169 11.33 -8.87 -9.39
CA HIS A 169 12.22 -8.30 -10.40
C HIS A 169 11.56 -8.30 -11.78
N GLU A 170 11.00 -9.43 -12.22
CA GLU A 170 10.33 -9.54 -13.52
C GLU A 170 9.21 -8.52 -13.69
N ALA A 171 8.36 -8.37 -12.69
CA ALA A 171 7.26 -7.40 -12.74
C ALA A 171 7.76 -5.95 -12.77
N LEU A 172 8.73 -5.59 -11.91
CA LEU A 172 9.24 -4.23 -11.80
C LEU A 172 10.07 -3.83 -13.02
N ALA A 173 10.95 -4.70 -13.52
CA ALA A 173 11.78 -4.44 -14.69
C ALA A 173 10.94 -4.19 -15.94
N GLY A 174 9.81 -4.90 -16.08
CA GLY A 174 8.90 -4.76 -17.21
C GLY A 174 7.97 -3.55 -17.16
N SER A 175 7.72 -2.96 -15.97
CA SER A 175 6.60 -2.02 -15.82
C SER A 175 6.86 -0.80 -14.93
N LEU A 176 7.92 -0.78 -14.12
CA LEU A 176 8.24 0.38 -13.26
C LEU A 176 9.08 1.39 -14.02
N PRO A 177 8.57 2.63 -14.26
CA PRO A 177 9.35 3.67 -14.93
C PRO A 177 10.65 3.99 -14.15
N GLY A 178 11.76 4.07 -14.86
CA GLY A 178 13.06 4.39 -14.28
C GLY A 178 13.73 3.26 -13.47
N PHE A 179 13.20 2.02 -13.54
CA PHE A 179 13.84 0.85 -12.93
C PHE A 179 15.32 0.71 -13.39
N PRO A 180 16.29 0.38 -12.51
CA PRO A 180 16.12 0.09 -11.07
C PRO A 180 16.22 1.34 -10.16
N GLY A 181 16.47 2.53 -10.70
CA GLY A 181 16.71 3.76 -9.94
C GLY A 181 15.49 4.29 -9.17
N SER A 182 14.27 3.89 -9.58
CA SER A 182 13.00 4.30 -8.96
C SER A 182 12.40 3.26 -8.01
N LEU A 183 13.21 2.30 -7.53
CA LEU A 183 12.72 1.28 -6.60
C LEU A 183 12.18 1.92 -5.30
N PRO A 184 10.98 1.52 -4.86
CA PRO A 184 10.43 1.99 -3.59
C PRO A 184 11.20 1.42 -2.39
N ALA A 185 11.09 2.07 -1.25
CA ALA A 185 11.50 1.45 0.01
C ALA A 185 10.70 0.16 0.22
N GLY A 186 11.36 -0.96 0.53
CA GLY A 186 10.72 -2.27 0.63
C GLY A 186 11.14 -3.05 1.86
N THR A 187 10.22 -3.88 2.37
CA THR A 187 10.45 -4.84 3.44
C THR A 187 9.89 -6.19 3.02
N ALA A 188 10.55 -7.29 3.38
CA ALA A 188 10.03 -8.65 3.26
C ALA A 188 10.17 -9.37 4.60
N VAL A 189 9.09 -9.97 5.08
CA VAL A 189 9.01 -10.65 6.38
C VAL A 189 8.36 -12.01 6.21
N GLY A 190 8.91 -13.03 6.88
CA GLY A 190 8.32 -14.36 6.93
C GLY A 190 7.13 -14.42 7.88
N THR A 191 6.05 -15.06 7.45
CA THR A 191 4.89 -15.40 8.28
C THR A 191 4.89 -16.89 8.64
N GLN A 192 4.10 -17.28 9.63
CA GLN A 192 3.95 -18.71 9.99
C GLN A 192 3.19 -19.48 8.91
N GLY A 193 2.21 -18.85 8.29
CA GLY A 193 1.39 -19.42 7.25
C GLY A 193 0.69 -18.35 6.43
N GLY A 194 -0.33 -18.75 5.68
CA GLY A 194 -1.17 -17.85 4.90
C GLY A 194 -0.66 -17.56 3.47
N PRO A 195 -1.32 -16.66 2.75
CA PRO A 195 -0.96 -16.25 1.41
C PRO A 195 0.21 -15.26 1.39
N LEU A 196 0.71 -14.96 0.19
CA LEU A 196 1.49 -13.74 -0.04
C LEU A 196 0.59 -12.53 0.19
N GLN A 197 0.99 -11.67 1.12
CA GLN A 197 0.31 -10.42 1.41
C GLN A 197 1.26 -9.25 1.15
N ILE A 198 0.77 -8.29 0.39
CA ILE A 198 1.50 -7.07 0.05
C ILE A 198 0.61 -5.90 0.45
N TYR A 199 1.15 -4.91 1.17
CA TYR A 199 0.52 -3.61 1.24
C TYR A 199 1.50 -2.51 0.91
N PHE A 200 0.99 -1.37 0.45
CA PHE A 200 1.83 -0.32 -0.12
C PHE A 200 1.22 1.05 -0.01
N LEU A 201 2.08 2.05 -0.03
CA LEU A 201 1.75 3.46 -0.12
C LEU A 201 2.23 4.02 -1.45
N ALA A 202 1.37 4.79 -2.10
CA ALA A 202 1.67 5.49 -3.33
C ALA A 202 1.08 6.90 -3.33
N GLY A 203 1.63 7.76 -4.16
CA GLY A 203 1.18 9.14 -4.31
C GLY A 203 1.01 9.56 -5.76
N ALA A 204 0.21 10.63 -5.96
CA ALA A 204 0.11 11.32 -7.24
C ALA A 204 1.40 12.10 -7.55
N HIS A 205 2.19 12.42 -6.53
CA HIS A 205 3.46 13.16 -6.61
C HIS A 205 4.61 12.35 -6.00
N PRO A 206 5.89 12.63 -6.40
CA PRO A 206 7.07 11.95 -5.86
C PRO A 206 7.27 12.19 -4.36
#